data_672a5a3ef50749ba48b42ff1287e7d30
#
_entry.id   672a5a3ef50749ba48b42ff1287e7d30
#
_cell.length_a   1.000
_cell.length_b   1.000
_cell.length_c   1.000
_cell.angle_alpha   90.00
_cell.angle_beta   90.00
_cell.angle_gamma   90.00
#
_symmetry.space_group_name_H-M   'P 1'
#
loop_
_entity.id
_entity.type
_entity.pdbx_description
1 polymer ?
#
loop_
_entity_poly.entity_id
_entity_poly.type
_entity_poly.pdbx_seq_one_letter_code
_entity_poly.pdbx_strand_id
1 'polypeptide(L)'
;MKLPDDNGHFGEYGGRYISETLMPAVIELEKFYKKIRNDKEFIKDFKYYLKNYVGRPSPLYFAERLSKIYNAEIYLKREDLNHTGAHKINNTIGQALLALRMGKKRIIAETGAGQHGVATATVCALFDLDCEVFMGKKDVERQKQNVFRMELLGAKVNSVEAGSQTLKDAMNEAIRDWITNIQTTYYMIGTVAGPHPYPLIVRDFQSVIGKEVLKQLKKLPDILIACVGGGSNAIGLFYPFLKYDGIKIYAVEAGGYGIETGMHAASITGGKPGVLHGNKTYLLQDEFGRIKDAHSIAAGLDYPGIGPEHSYFADEKRIIFDSVTDEEAVKAFQELCKLEGIIPALESSPARAYLEKIKQEIKGKTVVINLSGRGDKDMHTISEYLSAAQPGKVKSGAEAGHN
;
A
#
# COMPACT_ATOMS: atom_id res chain seq x y z
N MET A 1 4.45 -25.09 -6.37
CA MET A 1 4.98 -24.37 -7.55
C MET A 1 5.76 -23.16 -7.09
N LYS A 2 6.90 -22.84 -7.72
CA LYS A 2 7.66 -21.62 -7.36
C LYS A 2 6.99 -20.43 -8.04
N LEU A 3 6.54 -19.43 -7.27
CA LEU A 3 5.87 -18.23 -7.76
C LEU A 3 6.75 -16.98 -7.55
N PRO A 4 6.81 -16.08 -8.55
CA PRO A 4 6.32 -16.27 -9.92
C PRO A 4 7.14 -17.31 -10.69
N ASP A 5 6.63 -17.74 -11.86
CA ASP A 5 7.39 -18.55 -12.79
C ASP A 5 8.57 -17.76 -13.43
N ASP A 6 9.32 -18.39 -14.33
CA ASP A 6 10.50 -17.75 -14.95
C ASP A 6 10.12 -16.59 -15.91
N ASN A 7 8.86 -16.52 -16.34
CA ASN A 7 8.32 -15.43 -17.17
C ASN A 7 7.64 -14.32 -16.33
N GLY A 8 7.60 -14.49 -15.02
CA GLY A 8 7.02 -13.53 -14.08
C GLY A 8 5.53 -13.67 -13.85
N HIS A 9 4.95 -14.86 -14.12
CA HIS A 9 3.54 -15.12 -13.90
C HIS A 9 3.26 -15.81 -12.57
N PHE A 10 2.11 -15.47 -12.01
CA PHE A 10 1.44 -16.13 -10.90
C PHE A 10 0.17 -16.77 -11.47
N GLY A 11 0.25 -18.03 -11.89
CA GLY A 11 -0.78 -18.64 -12.72
C GLY A 11 -0.94 -17.88 -14.05
N GLU A 12 -2.13 -17.36 -14.32
CA GLU A 12 -2.39 -16.54 -15.51
C GLU A 12 -2.09 -15.04 -15.33
N TYR A 13 -1.79 -14.59 -14.10
CA TYR A 13 -1.58 -13.18 -13.74
C TYR A 13 -0.10 -12.80 -13.74
N GLY A 14 0.22 -11.50 -13.80
CA GLY A 14 1.59 -11.00 -13.84
C GLY A 14 2.09 -10.78 -15.26
N GLY A 15 3.34 -11.18 -15.51
CA GLY A 15 3.99 -11.02 -16.82
C GLY A 15 4.54 -9.62 -17.08
N ARG A 16 4.80 -9.32 -18.37
CA ARG A 16 5.37 -8.05 -18.85
C ARG A 16 4.56 -7.53 -20.04
N TYR A 17 3.48 -6.81 -19.76
CA TYR A 17 2.62 -6.20 -20.78
C TYR A 17 3.02 -4.72 -20.96
N ILE A 18 4.22 -4.52 -21.49
CA ILE A 18 4.85 -3.21 -21.69
C ILE A 18 5.33 -3.07 -23.15
N SER A 19 5.62 -1.81 -23.54
CA SER A 19 6.22 -1.55 -24.83
C SER A 19 7.62 -2.18 -24.96
N GLU A 20 8.01 -2.50 -26.17
CA GLU A 20 9.36 -3.01 -26.48
C GLU A 20 10.48 -2.06 -26.01
N THR A 21 10.23 -0.78 -25.95
CA THR A 21 11.18 0.24 -25.49
C THR A 21 11.53 0.10 -24.01
N LEU A 22 10.60 -0.39 -23.17
CA LEU A 22 10.84 -0.65 -21.74
C LEU A 22 11.37 -2.04 -21.43
N MET A 23 11.23 -2.98 -22.37
CA MET A 23 11.61 -4.37 -22.14
C MET A 23 13.07 -4.54 -21.70
N PRO A 24 14.07 -3.85 -22.31
CA PRO A 24 15.46 -3.93 -21.87
C PRO A 24 15.65 -3.54 -20.38
N ALA A 25 14.95 -2.48 -19.92
CA ALA A 25 15.09 -2.01 -18.54
C ALA A 25 14.55 -3.02 -17.52
N VAL A 26 13.38 -3.60 -17.77
CA VAL A 26 12.82 -4.59 -16.83
C VAL A 26 13.60 -5.90 -16.86
N ILE A 27 14.20 -6.28 -18.01
CA ILE A 27 15.09 -7.44 -18.10
C ILE A 27 16.42 -7.17 -17.37
N GLU A 28 16.98 -5.97 -17.51
CA GLU A 28 18.16 -5.53 -16.75
C GLU A 28 17.88 -5.62 -15.24
N LEU A 29 16.75 -5.05 -14.81
CA LEU A 29 16.33 -5.08 -13.41
C LEU A 29 16.16 -6.50 -12.88
N GLU A 30 15.50 -7.37 -13.64
CA GLU A 30 15.28 -8.76 -13.26
C GLU A 30 16.61 -9.52 -13.09
N LYS A 31 17.49 -9.44 -14.10
CA LYS A 31 18.80 -10.10 -14.06
C LYS A 31 19.62 -9.61 -12.87
N PHE A 32 19.60 -8.30 -12.63
CA PHE A 32 20.34 -7.71 -11.52
C PHE A 32 19.73 -8.12 -10.18
N TYR A 33 18.41 -8.09 -10.02
CA TYR A 33 17.73 -8.50 -8.80
C TYR A 33 17.95 -9.99 -8.49
N LYS A 34 17.85 -10.88 -9.49
CA LYS A 34 18.16 -12.31 -9.32
C LYS A 34 19.56 -12.55 -8.77
N LYS A 35 20.55 -11.76 -9.20
CA LYS A 35 21.93 -11.83 -8.73
C LYS A 35 22.08 -11.31 -7.29
N ILE A 36 21.42 -10.16 -6.96
CA ILE A 36 21.71 -9.44 -5.72
C ILE A 36 20.81 -9.84 -4.55
N ARG A 37 19.60 -10.39 -4.80
CA ARG A 37 18.63 -10.70 -3.73
C ARG A 37 19.15 -11.66 -2.66
N ASN A 38 20.16 -12.48 -2.98
CA ASN A 38 20.83 -13.42 -2.06
C ASN A 38 22.26 -12.98 -1.71
N ASP A 39 22.71 -11.83 -2.19
CA ASP A 39 24.03 -11.29 -1.88
C ASP A 39 24.12 -10.89 -0.40
N LYS A 40 25.18 -11.33 0.27
CA LYS A 40 25.36 -11.15 1.72
C LYS A 40 25.53 -9.68 2.11
N GLU A 41 26.24 -8.91 1.31
CA GLU A 41 26.47 -7.48 1.58
C GLU A 41 25.18 -6.67 1.34
N PHE A 42 24.45 -6.99 0.26
CA PHE A 42 23.14 -6.36 0.04
C PHE A 42 22.16 -6.62 1.19
N ILE A 43 22.07 -7.87 1.62
CA ILE A 43 21.19 -8.27 2.74
C ILE A 43 21.63 -7.60 4.05
N LYS A 44 22.95 -7.47 4.28
CA LYS A 44 23.50 -6.81 5.46
C LYS A 44 23.14 -5.33 5.47
N ASP A 45 23.33 -4.62 4.36
CA ASP A 45 23.00 -3.20 4.24
C ASP A 45 21.48 -2.98 4.38
N PHE A 46 20.66 -3.79 3.72
CA PHE A 46 19.23 -3.70 3.85
C PHE A 46 18.76 -3.88 5.31
N LYS A 47 19.29 -4.89 6.01
CA LYS A 47 19.00 -5.11 7.43
C LYS A 47 19.50 -3.97 8.32
N TYR A 48 20.67 -3.39 7.99
CA TYR A 48 21.21 -2.25 8.72
C TYR A 48 20.25 -1.06 8.66
N TYR A 49 19.79 -0.67 7.46
CA TYR A 49 18.88 0.45 7.31
C TYR A 49 17.49 0.15 7.89
N LEU A 50 16.97 -1.06 7.74
CA LEU A 50 15.72 -1.45 8.37
C LEU A 50 15.78 -1.30 9.90
N LYS A 51 16.87 -1.68 10.52
CA LYS A 51 17.03 -1.58 11.98
C LYS A 51 17.32 -0.15 12.45
N ASN A 52 18.31 0.51 11.85
CA ASN A 52 18.87 1.73 12.41
C ASN A 52 18.22 3.01 11.86
N TYR A 53 17.60 2.95 10.70
CA TYR A 53 16.94 4.08 10.05
C TYR A 53 15.41 3.96 10.04
N VAL A 54 14.87 2.81 9.70
CA VAL A 54 13.42 2.59 9.68
C VAL A 54 12.85 2.37 11.09
N GLY A 55 13.65 1.82 12.01
CA GLY A 55 13.23 1.56 13.39
C GLY A 55 12.61 0.17 13.59
N ARG A 56 12.97 -0.80 12.73
CA ARG A 56 12.43 -2.17 12.83
C ARG A 56 13.20 -3.02 13.85
N PRO A 57 12.54 -4.05 14.46
CA PRO A 57 11.20 -4.54 14.15
C PRO A 57 10.09 -3.60 14.63
N SER A 58 9.04 -3.39 13.80
CA SER A 58 7.87 -2.66 14.26
C SER A 58 7.15 -3.47 15.34
N PRO A 59 6.52 -2.82 16.35
CA PRO A 59 5.85 -3.52 17.43
C PRO A 59 4.68 -4.37 16.93
N LEU A 60 4.45 -5.50 17.59
CA LEU A 60 3.21 -6.25 17.53
C LEU A 60 2.44 -5.97 18.84
N TYR A 61 1.50 -5.03 18.76
CA TYR A 61 0.78 -4.50 19.91
C TYR A 61 -0.48 -5.30 20.19
N PHE A 62 -0.65 -5.79 21.41
CA PHE A 62 -1.89 -6.41 21.87
C PHE A 62 -2.93 -5.33 22.15
N ALA A 63 -4.00 -5.29 21.35
CA ALA A 63 -5.07 -4.31 21.46
C ALA A 63 -6.09 -4.75 22.52
N GLU A 64 -5.84 -4.41 23.79
CA GLU A 64 -6.55 -4.96 24.94
C GLU A 64 -8.05 -4.65 24.92
N ARG A 65 -8.42 -3.39 24.61
CA ARG A 65 -9.84 -2.99 24.63
C ARG A 65 -10.61 -3.59 23.43
N LEU A 66 -9.97 -3.65 22.25
CA LEU A 66 -10.54 -4.36 21.11
C LEU A 66 -10.70 -5.84 21.43
N SER A 67 -9.69 -6.47 22.00
CA SER A 67 -9.71 -7.90 22.36
C SER A 67 -10.88 -8.22 23.31
N LYS A 68 -11.15 -7.36 24.29
CA LYS A 68 -12.30 -7.52 25.21
C LYS A 68 -13.64 -7.42 24.48
N ILE A 69 -13.79 -6.45 23.55
CA ILE A 69 -15.04 -6.24 22.80
C ILE A 69 -15.38 -7.44 21.92
N TYR A 70 -14.36 -8.01 21.26
CA TYR A 70 -14.54 -9.11 20.32
C TYR A 70 -14.40 -10.51 20.95
N ASN A 71 -14.02 -10.58 22.22
CA ASN A 71 -13.67 -11.85 22.89
C ASN A 71 -12.66 -12.67 22.06
N ALA A 72 -11.55 -12.00 21.65
CA ALA A 72 -10.50 -12.53 20.78
C ALA A 72 -9.14 -11.95 21.19
N GLU A 73 -8.04 -12.59 20.85
CA GLU A 73 -6.70 -12.02 21.01
C GLU A 73 -6.36 -11.19 19.76
N ILE A 74 -6.55 -9.87 19.80
CA ILE A 74 -6.32 -8.98 18.65
C ILE A 74 -4.97 -8.29 18.79
N TYR A 75 -4.12 -8.48 17.80
CA TYR A 75 -2.81 -7.84 17.69
C TYR A 75 -2.77 -6.89 16.48
N LEU A 76 -2.18 -5.71 16.68
CA LEU A 76 -1.92 -4.74 15.63
C LEU A 76 -0.43 -4.77 15.28
N LYS A 77 -0.09 -5.09 14.03
CA LYS A 77 1.27 -4.93 13.52
C LYS A 77 1.48 -3.47 13.16
N ARG A 78 2.29 -2.77 13.93
CA ARG A 78 2.40 -1.30 13.99
C ARG A 78 3.36 -0.76 12.92
N GLU A 79 3.00 -0.90 11.64
CA GLU A 79 3.77 -0.30 10.53
C GLU A 79 3.66 1.23 10.48
N ASP A 80 2.68 1.79 11.15
CA ASP A 80 2.50 3.24 11.40
C ASP A 80 3.62 3.88 12.23
N LEU A 81 4.38 3.09 12.98
CA LEU A 81 5.50 3.53 13.80
C LEU A 81 6.86 3.50 13.08
N ASN A 82 6.90 3.01 11.85
CA ASN A 82 8.11 3.09 11.05
C ASN A 82 8.48 4.54 10.73
N HIS A 83 9.76 4.80 10.47
CA HIS A 83 10.16 6.09 9.88
C HIS A 83 9.32 6.39 8.63
N THR A 84 8.91 7.63 8.44
CA THR A 84 7.90 8.14 7.48
C THR A 84 6.43 7.82 7.83
N GLY A 85 6.16 6.99 8.84
CA GLY A 85 4.82 6.74 9.35
C GLY A 85 3.99 5.71 8.60
N ALA A 86 4.63 4.82 7.80
CA ALA A 86 3.95 3.76 7.07
C ALA A 86 4.91 2.64 6.63
N HIS A 87 4.35 1.52 6.13
CA HIS A 87 5.10 0.38 5.59
C HIS A 87 5.93 0.70 4.33
N LYS A 88 5.64 1.80 3.63
CA LYS A 88 6.26 2.13 2.34
C LYS A 88 7.78 2.21 2.41
N ILE A 89 8.35 2.67 3.52
CA ILE A 89 9.79 2.82 3.72
C ILE A 89 10.55 1.49 3.60
N ASN A 90 9.92 0.36 3.95
CA ASN A 90 10.56 -0.96 3.83
C ASN A 90 10.97 -1.26 2.39
N ASN A 91 10.05 -0.97 1.46
CA ASN A 91 10.24 -1.18 0.04
C ASN A 91 11.20 -0.14 -0.56
N THR A 92 11.03 1.14 -0.23
CA THR A 92 11.86 2.21 -0.81
C THR A 92 13.33 2.09 -0.41
N ILE A 93 13.66 1.69 0.82
CA ILE A 93 15.04 1.35 1.22
C ILE A 93 15.62 0.23 0.34
N GLY A 94 14.87 -0.84 0.15
CA GLY A 94 15.33 -1.98 -0.67
C GLY A 94 15.56 -1.58 -2.12
N GLN A 95 14.62 -0.83 -2.72
CA GLN A 95 14.73 -0.37 -4.10
C GLN A 95 15.82 0.70 -4.27
N ALA A 96 16.03 1.61 -3.30
CA ALA A 96 17.11 2.59 -3.35
C ALA A 96 18.48 1.92 -3.34
N LEU A 97 18.71 0.95 -2.44
CA LEU A 97 19.91 0.15 -2.42
C LEU A 97 20.14 -0.63 -3.74
N LEU A 98 19.05 -1.10 -4.35
CA LEU A 98 19.09 -1.78 -5.65
C LEU A 98 19.49 -0.80 -6.76
N ALA A 99 18.86 0.38 -6.83
CA ALA A 99 19.16 1.43 -7.80
C ALA A 99 20.62 1.91 -7.72
N LEU A 100 21.12 2.14 -6.50
CA LEU A 100 22.54 2.50 -6.27
C LEU A 100 23.50 1.48 -6.83
N ARG A 101 23.24 0.17 -6.58
CA ARG A 101 24.10 -0.90 -7.09
C ARG A 101 23.98 -1.11 -8.60
N MET A 102 22.86 -0.66 -9.20
CA MET A 102 22.69 -0.57 -10.67
C MET A 102 23.35 0.67 -11.27
N GLY A 103 23.92 1.58 -10.45
CA GLY A 103 24.53 2.82 -10.91
C GLY A 103 23.53 3.89 -11.37
N LYS A 104 22.25 3.75 -11.04
CA LYS A 104 21.21 4.75 -11.37
C LYS A 104 21.32 5.91 -10.37
N LYS A 105 21.24 7.14 -10.89
CA LYS A 105 21.36 8.37 -10.10
C LYS A 105 20.05 9.13 -9.94
N ARG A 106 19.10 8.91 -10.82
CA ARG A 106 17.77 9.52 -10.80
C ARG A 106 16.71 8.49 -10.46
N ILE A 107 15.86 8.84 -9.50
CA ILE A 107 14.71 8.04 -9.08
C ILE A 107 13.44 8.78 -9.49
N ILE A 108 12.52 8.06 -10.09
CA ILE A 108 11.15 8.53 -10.26
C ILE A 108 10.19 7.61 -9.49
N ALA A 109 9.08 8.19 -9.03
CA ALA A 109 8.01 7.45 -8.35
C ALA A 109 6.65 8.07 -8.66
N GLU A 110 5.61 7.28 -8.49
CA GLU A 110 4.22 7.72 -8.43
C GLU A 110 3.73 7.79 -6.98
N THR A 111 2.72 8.61 -6.71
CA THR A 111 2.03 8.59 -5.42
C THR A 111 0.60 9.11 -5.52
N GLY A 112 -0.32 8.55 -4.71
CA GLY A 112 -1.67 9.05 -4.48
C GLY A 112 -1.76 9.76 -3.13
N ALA A 113 -1.83 9.01 -2.02
CA ALA A 113 -1.86 9.56 -0.66
C ALA A 113 -0.58 10.31 -0.23
N GLY A 114 0.46 10.33 -1.06
CA GLY A 114 1.75 10.96 -0.75
C GLY A 114 2.69 10.09 0.07
N GLN A 115 2.26 9.02 0.70
CA GLN A 115 3.10 8.20 1.58
C GLN A 115 4.26 7.51 0.85
N HIS A 116 4.01 7.02 -0.37
CA HIS A 116 5.08 6.45 -1.17
C HIS A 116 6.06 7.52 -1.65
N GLY A 117 5.54 8.66 -2.11
CA GLY A 117 6.36 9.80 -2.51
C GLY A 117 7.26 10.30 -1.37
N VAL A 118 6.72 10.48 -0.15
CA VAL A 118 7.50 10.86 1.02
C VAL A 118 8.57 9.81 1.33
N ALA A 119 8.23 8.51 1.30
CA ALA A 119 9.21 7.45 1.54
C ALA A 119 10.30 7.42 0.47
N THR A 120 9.96 7.67 -0.80
CA THR A 120 10.92 7.77 -1.91
C THR A 120 11.82 9.00 -1.75
N ALA A 121 11.26 10.18 -1.52
CA ALA A 121 12.04 11.39 -1.27
C ALA A 121 12.98 11.23 -0.08
N THR A 122 12.52 10.56 0.98
CA THR A 122 13.33 10.27 2.18
C THR A 122 14.57 9.44 1.85
N VAL A 123 14.40 8.35 1.10
CA VAL A 123 15.57 7.50 0.75
C VAL A 123 16.46 8.14 -0.30
N CYS A 124 15.91 8.97 -1.20
CA CYS A 124 16.71 9.73 -2.15
C CYS A 124 17.57 10.77 -1.45
N ALA A 125 17.01 11.50 -0.47
CA ALA A 125 17.80 12.42 0.36
C ALA A 125 18.89 11.68 1.16
N LEU A 126 18.57 10.51 1.73
CA LEU A 126 19.52 9.69 2.49
C LEU A 126 20.72 9.24 1.63
N PHE A 127 20.49 8.93 0.35
CA PHE A 127 21.47 8.33 -0.53
C PHE A 127 22.01 9.26 -1.62
N ASP A 128 21.73 10.56 -1.54
CA ASP A 128 22.15 11.57 -2.53
C ASP A 128 21.74 11.19 -3.97
N LEU A 129 20.45 10.92 -4.14
CA LEU A 129 19.84 10.57 -5.43
C LEU A 129 18.87 11.67 -5.87
N ASP A 130 18.89 12.00 -7.15
CA ASP A 130 17.88 12.89 -7.75
C ASP A 130 16.50 12.24 -7.64
N CYS A 131 15.48 13.01 -7.24
CA CYS A 131 14.14 12.50 -6.98
C CYS A 131 13.07 13.32 -7.68
N GLU A 132 12.25 12.66 -8.51
CA GLU A 132 11.02 13.25 -9.06
C GLU A 132 9.82 12.35 -8.74
N VAL A 133 8.75 12.96 -8.24
CA VAL A 133 7.53 12.26 -7.84
C VAL A 133 6.36 12.76 -8.67
N PHE A 134 5.65 11.86 -9.36
CA PHE A 134 4.44 12.16 -10.09
C PHE A 134 3.23 11.95 -9.18
N MET A 135 2.34 12.94 -9.14
CA MET A 135 1.15 12.93 -8.30
C MET A 135 -0.01 13.57 -9.02
N GLY A 136 -1.18 12.94 -9.00
CA GLY A 136 -2.38 13.53 -9.61
C GLY A 136 -2.76 14.86 -8.96
N LYS A 137 -3.24 15.84 -9.74
CA LYS A 137 -3.58 17.18 -9.24
C LYS A 137 -4.57 17.14 -8.08
N LYS A 138 -5.60 16.30 -8.16
CA LYS A 138 -6.56 16.12 -7.06
C LYS A 138 -5.90 15.61 -5.79
N ASP A 139 -4.93 14.71 -5.94
CA ASP A 139 -4.18 14.16 -4.81
C ASP A 139 -3.21 15.19 -4.23
N VAL A 140 -2.57 16.02 -5.05
CA VAL A 140 -1.74 17.16 -4.61
C VAL A 140 -2.56 18.10 -3.72
N GLU A 141 -3.79 18.42 -4.13
CA GLU A 141 -4.68 19.31 -3.38
C GLU A 141 -5.12 18.68 -2.04
N ARG A 142 -5.45 17.39 -2.05
CA ARG A 142 -5.87 16.65 -0.84
C ARG A 142 -4.74 16.41 0.15
N GLN A 143 -3.49 16.32 -0.32
CA GLN A 143 -2.34 15.85 0.47
C GLN A 143 -1.18 16.89 0.52
N LYS A 144 -1.50 18.17 0.60
CA LYS A 144 -0.54 19.29 0.61
C LYS A 144 0.61 19.12 1.62
N GLN A 145 0.33 18.55 2.79
CA GLN A 145 1.37 18.30 3.80
C GLN A 145 2.42 17.29 3.33
N ASN A 146 2.00 16.25 2.61
CA ASN A 146 2.93 15.27 2.07
C ASN A 146 3.70 15.84 0.87
N VAL A 147 3.08 16.68 0.05
CA VAL A 147 3.76 17.43 -1.01
C VAL A 147 4.88 18.29 -0.42
N PHE A 148 4.57 19.08 0.58
CA PHE A 148 5.57 19.91 1.27
C PHE A 148 6.70 19.07 1.89
N ARG A 149 6.40 17.91 2.48
CA ARG A 149 7.43 16.99 3.00
C ARG A 149 8.36 16.49 1.90
N MET A 150 7.82 16.14 0.73
CA MET A 150 8.65 15.69 -0.42
C MET A 150 9.56 16.80 -0.91
N GLU A 151 9.05 18.02 -1.05
CA GLU A 151 9.81 19.20 -1.47
C GLU A 151 10.90 19.57 -0.45
N LEU A 152 10.59 19.49 0.85
CA LEU A 152 11.54 19.73 1.94
C LEU A 152 12.69 18.70 1.93
N LEU A 153 12.43 17.47 1.46
CA LEU A 153 13.43 16.42 1.28
C LEU A 153 14.19 16.53 -0.06
N GLY A 154 13.95 17.59 -0.82
CA GLY A 154 14.65 17.85 -2.08
C GLY A 154 14.04 17.18 -3.32
N ALA A 155 12.89 16.52 -3.20
CA ALA A 155 12.22 15.94 -4.35
C ALA A 155 11.43 16.99 -5.13
N LYS A 156 11.44 16.87 -6.46
CA LYS A 156 10.54 17.61 -7.34
C LYS A 156 9.21 16.89 -7.45
N VAL A 157 8.10 17.54 -7.13
CA VAL A 157 6.74 17.01 -7.30
C VAL A 157 6.14 17.51 -8.60
N ASN A 158 5.82 16.59 -9.51
CA ASN A 158 5.19 16.87 -10.79
C ASN A 158 3.68 16.60 -10.69
N SER A 159 2.88 17.66 -10.74
CA SER A 159 1.41 17.58 -10.73
C SER A 159 0.90 17.10 -12.09
N VAL A 160 0.12 16.00 -12.09
CA VAL A 160 -0.45 15.40 -13.31
C VAL A 160 -1.89 15.85 -13.48
N GLU A 161 -2.16 16.57 -14.56
CA GLU A 161 -3.49 17.13 -14.87
C GLU A 161 -4.30 16.28 -15.85
N ALA A 162 -3.70 15.23 -16.43
CA ALA A 162 -4.36 14.33 -17.37
C ALA A 162 -5.31 13.35 -16.67
N GLY A 163 -6.32 12.88 -17.38
CA GLY A 163 -7.24 11.84 -16.95
C GLY A 163 -8.07 12.19 -15.72
N SER A 164 -8.21 11.26 -14.80
CA SER A 164 -8.92 11.43 -13.51
C SER A 164 -8.13 12.26 -12.49
N GLN A 165 -6.87 12.57 -12.78
CA GLN A 165 -5.95 13.35 -11.92
C GLN A 165 -5.67 12.67 -10.58
N THR A 166 -5.60 11.33 -10.59
CA THR A 166 -5.34 10.48 -9.41
C THR A 166 -4.13 9.57 -9.64
N LEU A 167 -3.89 8.63 -8.71
CA LEU A 167 -2.76 7.69 -8.74
C LEU A 167 -2.59 6.95 -10.08
N LYS A 168 -3.69 6.54 -10.75
CA LYS A 168 -3.63 5.87 -12.06
C LYS A 168 -2.89 6.71 -13.10
N ASP A 169 -3.21 8.00 -13.16
CA ASP A 169 -2.61 8.90 -14.16
C ASP A 169 -1.18 9.30 -13.77
N ALA A 170 -0.89 9.40 -12.48
CA ALA A 170 0.48 9.57 -11.98
C ALA A 170 1.38 8.39 -12.39
N MET A 171 0.89 7.14 -12.31
CA MET A 171 1.61 5.96 -12.79
C MET A 171 1.85 6.00 -14.30
N ASN A 172 0.85 6.40 -15.08
CA ASN A 172 0.98 6.55 -16.52
C ASN A 172 2.08 7.56 -16.89
N GLU A 173 2.13 8.71 -16.19
CA GLU A 173 3.12 9.75 -16.47
C GLU A 173 4.53 9.32 -16.02
N ALA A 174 4.66 8.66 -14.87
CA ALA A 174 5.93 8.08 -14.43
C ALA A 174 6.47 7.05 -15.43
N ILE A 175 5.61 6.21 -16.03
CA ILE A 175 6.01 5.26 -17.06
C ILE A 175 6.46 5.99 -18.34
N ARG A 176 5.80 7.07 -18.76
CA ARG A 176 6.21 7.89 -19.93
C ARG A 176 7.59 8.53 -19.70
N ASP A 177 7.81 9.10 -18.52
CA ASP A 177 9.11 9.66 -18.15
C ASP A 177 10.18 8.58 -18.16
N TRP A 178 9.88 7.40 -17.61
CA TRP A 178 10.82 6.29 -17.58
C TRP A 178 11.26 5.84 -18.98
N ILE A 179 10.31 5.73 -19.93
CA ILE A 179 10.62 5.41 -21.34
C ILE A 179 11.64 6.39 -21.92
N THR A 180 11.47 7.69 -21.61
CA THR A 180 12.34 8.74 -22.14
C THR A 180 13.74 8.72 -21.52
N ASN A 181 13.85 8.36 -20.23
CA ASN A 181 15.06 8.51 -19.42
C ASN A 181 15.64 7.18 -18.91
N ILE A 182 15.39 6.09 -19.60
CA ILE A 182 15.66 4.71 -19.17
C ILE A 182 17.10 4.43 -18.71
N GLN A 183 18.09 5.10 -19.33
CA GLN A 183 19.52 4.86 -19.09
C GLN A 183 19.94 5.28 -17.67
N THR A 184 19.47 6.43 -17.22
CA THR A 184 19.91 7.05 -15.96
C THR A 184 18.92 6.86 -14.81
N THR A 185 17.68 6.50 -15.12
CA THR A 185 16.55 6.53 -14.21
C THR A 185 16.15 5.15 -13.73
N TYR A 186 15.87 5.05 -12.44
CA TYR A 186 15.20 3.91 -11.82
C TYR A 186 13.77 4.29 -11.46
N TYR A 187 12.79 3.54 -11.94
CA TYR A 187 11.40 3.71 -11.53
C TYR A 187 11.14 2.93 -10.24
N MET A 188 10.88 3.64 -9.13
CA MET A 188 10.63 3.08 -7.80
C MET A 188 9.13 2.90 -7.59
N ILE A 189 8.60 1.71 -7.92
CA ILE A 189 7.16 1.43 -7.76
C ILE A 189 6.78 1.24 -6.29
N GLY A 190 5.68 1.87 -5.87
CA GLY A 190 5.20 1.89 -4.49
C GLY A 190 4.34 0.72 -4.07
N THR A 191 3.95 -0.16 -4.98
CA THR A 191 3.06 -1.28 -4.70
C THR A 191 3.48 -2.55 -5.45
N VAL A 192 2.80 -3.68 -5.19
CA VAL A 192 3.08 -4.99 -5.85
C VAL A 192 2.41 -5.11 -7.22
N ALA A 193 2.24 -3.99 -7.92
CA ALA A 193 1.77 -3.91 -9.30
C ALA A 193 2.93 -3.66 -10.27
N GLY A 194 2.62 -3.51 -11.56
CA GLY A 194 3.61 -3.25 -12.60
C GLY A 194 4.18 -4.52 -13.24
N PRO A 195 5.02 -4.35 -14.28
CA PRO A 195 5.58 -5.48 -15.00
C PRO A 195 6.55 -6.27 -14.11
N HIS A 196 6.66 -7.58 -14.35
CA HIS A 196 7.73 -8.35 -13.70
C HIS A 196 9.11 -7.71 -14.02
N PRO A 197 10.01 -7.51 -13.01
CA PRO A 197 10.04 -8.16 -11.69
C PRO A 197 9.48 -7.34 -10.52
N TYR A 198 8.82 -6.20 -10.74
CA TYR A 198 8.38 -5.32 -9.65
C TYR A 198 7.49 -6.01 -8.59
N PRO A 199 6.46 -6.81 -8.94
CA PRO A 199 5.66 -7.49 -7.91
C PRO A 199 6.50 -8.38 -6.99
N LEU A 200 7.49 -9.08 -7.56
CA LEU A 200 8.43 -9.92 -6.81
C LEU A 200 9.34 -9.09 -5.88
N ILE A 201 9.92 -8.00 -6.39
CA ILE A 201 10.83 -7.12 -5.65
C ILE A 201 10.12 -6.51 -4.45
N VAL A 202 8.96 -5.91 -4.68
CA VAL A 202 8.18 -5.24 -3.63
C VAL A 202 7.70 -6.24 -2.58
N ARG A 203 7.19 -7.41 -2.99
CA ARG A 203 6.81 -8.49 -2.07
C ARG A 203 7.98 -8.89 -1.18
N ASP A 204 9.14 -9.14 -1.76
CA ASP A 204 10.31 -9.63 -1.02
C ASP A 204 10.74 -8.62 0.05
N PHE A 205 10.78 -7.31 -0.27
CA PHE A 205 11.12 -6.27 0.70
C PHE A 205 10.03 -6.06 1.74
N GLN A 206 8.76 -6.13 1.38
CA GLN A 206 7.66 -5.99 2.33
C GLN A 206 7.46 -7.23 3.22
N SER A 207 7.95 -8.40 2.81
CA SER A 207 7.79 -9.65 3.57
C SER A 207 8.44 -9.62 4.97
N VAL A 208 9.25 -8.60 5.27
CA VAL A 208 9.76 -8.33 6.62
C VAL A 208 8.63 -8.21 7.64
N ILE A 209 7.46 -7.67 7.24
CA ILE A 209 6.28 -7.52 8.11
C ILE A 209 5.86 -8.87 8.69
N GLY A 210 5.53 -9.81 7.83
CA GLY A 210 5.08 -11.14 8.28
C GLY A 210 6.19 -11.98 8.92
N LYS A 211 7.45 -11.84 8.45
CA LYS A 211 8.62 -12.49 9.08
C LYS A 211 8.83 -12.05 10.53
N GLU A 212 8.53 -10.79 10.84
CA GLU A 212 8.59 -10.29 12.21
C GLU A 212 7.42 -10.81 13.05
N VAL A 213 6.19 -10.81 12.51
CA VAL A 213 5.02 -11.38 13.21
C VAL A 213 5.27 -12.84 13.62
N LEU A 214 5.84 -13.66 12.71
CA LEU A 214 6.23 -15.04 13.02
C LEU A 214 7.21 -15.18 14.19
N LYS A 215 8.06 -14.17 14.43
CA LYS A 215 9.03 -14.15 15.54
C LYS A 215 8.46 -13.52 16.81
N GLN A 216 7.49 -12.62 16.68
CA GLN A 216 6.91 -11.87 17.80
C GLN A 216 5.78 -12.63 18.49
N LEU A 217 5.07 -13.50 17.77
CA LEU A 217 4.07 -14.38 18.34
C LEU A 217 4.68 -15.69 18.85
N LYS A 218 4.18 -16.17 20.00
CA LYS A 218 4.57 -17.49 20.55
C LYS A 218 3.92 -18.66 19.81
N LYS A 219 2.78 -18.44 19.18
CA LYS A 219 2.00 -19.41 18.40
C LYS A 219 1.59 -18.78 17.07
N LEU A 220 1.27 -19.60 16.07
CA LEU A 220 0.71 -19.09 14.82
C LEU A 220 -0.65 -18.41 15.08
N PRO A 221 -0.96 -17.30 14.41
CA PRO A 221 -2.28 -16.70 14.49
C PRO A 221 -3.31 -17.56 13.75
N ASP A 222 -4.57 -17.47 14.16
CA ASP A 222 -5.68 -18.11 13.45
C ASP A 222 -6.09 -17.31 12.22
N ILE A 223 -5.97 -15.98 12.31
CA ILE A 223 -6.48 -15.05 11.27
C ILE A 223 -5.49 -13.91 11.04
N LEU A 224 -5.27 -13.59 9.77
CA LEU A 224 -4.56 -12.39 9.32
C LEU A 224 -5.51 -11.48 8.56
N ILE A 225 -5.43 -10.17 8.81
CA ILE A 225 -6.26 -9.17 8.13
C ILE A 225 -5.36 -8.00 7.68
N ALA A 226 -5.50 -7.58 6.44
CA ALA A 226 -4.88 -6.35 5.94
C ALA A 226 -5.76 -5.67 4.89
N CYS A 227 -5.67 -4.35 4.79
CA CYS A 227 -6.30 -3.61 3.70
C CYS A 227 -5.56 -3.82 2.38
N VAL A 228 -6.28 -3.71 1.27
CA VAL A 228 -5.69 -3.77 -0.07
C VAL A 228 -6.20 -2.65 -0.97
N GLY A 229 -5.27 -1.91 -1.56
CA GLY A 229 -5.39 -1.22 -2.82
C GLY A 229 -4.53 -2.00 -3.81
N GLY A 230 -3.31 -1.51 -4.16
CA GLY A 230 -2.35 -2.34 -4.89
C GLY A 230 -1.83 -3.56 -4.10
N GLY A 231 -1.90 -3.56 -2.76
CA GLY A 231 -1.72 -4.74 -1.92
C GLY A 231 -0.33 -4.96 -1.31
N SER A 232 0.58 -3.98 -1.35
CA SER A 232 1.97 -4.17 -0.86
C SER A 232 2.07 -4.45 0.64
N ASN A 233 1.26 -3.77 1.48
CA ASN A 233 1.22 -4.03 2.92
C ASN A 233 0.66 -5.42 3.23
N ALA A 234 -0.37 -5.82 2.50
CA ALA A 234 -1.08 -7.09 2.68
C ALA A 234 -0.18 -8.27 2.32
N ILE A 235 0.42 -8.28 1.13
CA ILE A 235 1.34 -9.36 0.74
C ILE A 235 2.57 -9.41 1.66
N GLY A 236 3.02 -8.26 2.16
CA GLY A 236 4.11 -8.19 3.13
C GLY A 236 3.80 -8.94 4.43
N LEU A 237 2.56 -8.83 4.94
CA LEU A 237 2.09 -9.61 6.07
C LEU A 237 1.84 -11.06 5.66
N PHE A 238 1.13 -11.32 4.56
CA PHE A 238 0.56 -12.61 4.21
C PHE A 238 1.59 -13.61 3.68
N TYR A 239 2.54 -13.16 2.85
CA TYR A 239 3.46 -14.02 2.11
C TYR A 239 4.20 -15.06 2.98
N PRO A 240 4.77 -14.71 4.15
CA PRO A 240 5.42 -15.69 5.03
C PRO A 240 4.46 -16.73 5.60
N PHE A 241 3.16 -16.47 5.59
CA PHE A 241 2.12 -17.33 6.17
C PHE A 241 1.37 -18.18 5.14
N LEU A 242 1.53 -17.94 3.84
CA LEU A 242 0.82 -18.65 2.77
C LEU A 242 1.03 -20.17 2.81
N LYS A 243 2.15 -20.61 3.34
CA LYS A 243 2.51 -22.03 3.49
C LYS A 243 1.81 -22.75 4.66
N TYR A 244 1.05 -22.03 5.49
CA TYR A 244 0.35 -22.60 6.66
C TYR A 244 -1.15 -22.65 6.38
N ASP A 245 -1.66 -23.82 6.01
CA ASP A 245 -3.06 -23.99 5.54
C ASP A 245 -4.11 -23.72 6.64
N GLY A 246 -3.75 -23.84 7.93
CA GLY A 246 -4.66 -23.60 9.05
C GLY A 246 -4.94 -22.10 9.33
N ILE A 247 -4.27 -21.17 8.66
CA ILE A 247 -4.43 -19.73 8.88
C ILE A 247 -5.40 -19.15 7.84
N LYS A 248 -6.48 -18.53 8.30
CA LYS A 248 -7.36 -17.76 7.43
C LYS A 248 -6.76 -16.37 7.13
N ILE A 249 -6.86 -15.94 5.90
CA ILE A 249 -6.27 -14.67 5.44
C ILE A 249 -7.36 -13.83 4.77
N TYR A 250 -7.60 -12.64 5.30
CA TYR A 250 -8.58 -11.69 4.78
C TYR A 250 -7.87 -10.45 4.24
N ALA A 251 -8.12 -10.17 2.97
CA ALA A 251 -7.71 -8.96 2.27
C ALA A 251 -8.92 -8.06 2.08
N VAL A 252 -8.91 -6.87 2.67
CA VAL A 252 -10.07 -5.99 2.74
C VAL A 252 -9.91 -4.84 1.76
N GLU A 253 -10.79 -4.80 0.76
CA GLU A 253 -10.83 -3.79 -0.29
C GLU A 253 -11.67 -2.57 0.14
N ALA A 254 -11.42 -1.43 -0.52
CA ALA A 254 -12.22 -0.22 -0.32
C ALA A 254 -13.53 -0.30 -1.13
N GLY A 255 -14.63 -0.52 -0.44
CA GLY A 255 -15.98 -0.60 -1.01
C GLY A 255 -16.60 0.76 -1.36
N GLY A 256 -15.92 1.89 -1.06
CA GLY A 256 -16.41 3.22 -1.40
C GLY A 256 -17.83 3.47 -0.87
N TYR A 257 -18.72 3.87 -1.76
CA TYR A 257 -20.16 4.05 -1.44
C TYR A 257 -20.99 2.77 -1.58
N GLY A 258 -20.35 1.63 -1.80
CA GLY A 258 -20.96 0.32 -2.08
C GLY A 258 -20.59 -0.16 -3.50
N ILE A 259 -20.33 -1.45 -3.64
CA ILE A 259 -19.92 -2.04 -4.94
C ILE A 259 -21.00 -1.85 -6.01
N GLU A 260 -22.25 -1.96 -5.62
CA GLU A 260 -23.44 -1.80 -6.47
C GLU A 260 -23.57 -0.38 -7.05
N THR A 261 -22.96 0.63 -6.43
CA THR A 261 -22.98 2.02 -6.93
C THR A 261 -21.99 2.24 -8.07
N GLY A 262 -21.02 1.34 -8.24
CA GLY A 262 -19.88 1.52 -9.15
C GLY A 262 -18.84 2.52 -8.66
N MET A 263 -19.05 3.17 -7.52
CA MET A 263 -18.13 4.13 -6.88
C MET A 263 -17.37 3.44 -5.75
N HIS A 264 -16.38 2.62 -6.12
CA HIS A 264 -15.55 1.81 -5.21
C HIS A 264 -14.16 1.56 -5.81
N ALA A 265 -13.23 1.01 -5.02
CA ALA A 265 -11.90 0.59 -5.46
C ALA A 265 -11.64 -0.92 -5.22
N ALA A 266 -12.71 -1.72 -5.16
CA ALA A 266 -12.65 -3.15 -4.91
C ALA A 266 -12.41 -3.91 -6.22
N SER A 267 -11.14 -4.14 -6.56
CA SER A 267 -10.71 -4.70 -7.85
C SER A 267 -10.97 -6.20 -7.98
N ILE A 268 -10.92 -6.98 -6.88
CA ILE A 268 -11.22 -8.41 -6.89
C ILE A 268 -12.74 -8.63 -6.84
N THR A 269 -13.42 -8.02 -5.86
CA THR A 269 -14.85 -8.29 -5.62
C THR A 269 -15.76 -7.61 -6.65
N GLY A 270 -15.34 -6.51 -7.26
CA GLY A 270 -16.12 -5.75 -8.24
C GLY A 270 -15.51 -5.65 -9.64
N GLY A 271 -14.35 -6.26 -9.87
CA GLY A 271 -13.60 -6.15 -11.12
C GLY A 271 -13.56 -7.44 -11.96
N LYS A 272 -12.71 -7.43 -12.98
CA LYS A 272 -12.45 -8.54 -13.90
C LYS A 272 -10.97 -8.61 -14.28
N PRO A 273 -10.45 -9.80 -14.71
CA PRO A 273 -9.10 -9.89 -15.23
C PRO A 273 -8.88 -9.02 -16.47
N GLY A 274 -7.74 -8.35 -16.53
CA GLY A 274 -7.32 -7.53 -17.66
C GLY A 274 -5.87 -7.07 -17.49
N VAL A 275 -5.41 -6.10 -18.28
CA VAL A 275 -4.03 -5.60 -18.27
C VAL A 275 -4.04 -4.15 -17.80
N LEU A 276 -3.25 -3.86 -16.77
CA LEU A 276 -3.07 -2.51 -16.24
C LEU A 276 -1.61 -2.30 -15.83
N HIS A 277 -1.02 -1.15 -16.19
CA HIS A 277 0.35 -0.76 -15.80
C HIS A 277 1.41 -1.86 -16.00
N GLY A 278 1.27 -2.62 -17.08
CA GLY A 278 2.28 -3.60 -17.50
C GLY A 278 2.17 -5.00 -16.91
N ASN A 279 1.07 -5.33 -16.23
CA ASN A 279 0.79 -6.69 -15.75
C ASN A 279 -0.67 -7.10 -15.97
N LYS A 280 -0.93 -8.41 -16.11
CA LYS A 280 -2.29 -8.96 -16.08
C LYS A 280 -2.71 -9.14 -14.62
N THR A 281 -3.89 -8.62 -14.26
CA THR A 281 -4.43 -8.64 -12.90
C THR A 281 -5.94 -8.43 -12.90
N TYR A 282 -6.62 -8.54 -11.77
CA TYR A 282 -7.97 -8.03 -11.61
C TYR A 282 -7.96 -6.49 -11.60
N LEU A 283 -8.93 -5.89 -12.29
CA LEU A 283 -9.06 -4.44 -12.35
C LEU A 283 -10.51 -4.02 -12.62
N LEU A 284 -10.81 -2.75 -12.29
CA LEU A 284 -12.10 -2.13 -12.60
C LEU A 284 -12.10 -1.70 -14.06
N GLN A 285 -12.96 -2.31 -14.86
CA GLN A 285 -13.12 -2.00 -16.28
C GLN A 285 -14.58 -2.13 -16.71
N ASP A 286 -14.93 -1.43 -17.78
CA ASP A 286 -16.25 -1.56 -18.40
C ASP A 286 -16.32 -2.77 -19.34
N GLU A 287 -17.44 -2.93 -20.04
CA GLU A 287 -17.66 -4.00 -21.01
C GLU A 287 -16.75 -3.94 -22.26
N PHE A 288 -16.17 -2.76 -22.53
CA PHE A 288 -15.22 -2.53 -23.63
C PHE A 288 -13.75 -2.62 -23.19
N GLY A 289 -13.49 -2.95 -21.92
CA GLY A 289 -12.14 -3.02 -21.37
C GLY A 289 -11.52 -1.67 -21.01
N ARG A 290 -12.29 -0.57 -20.98
CA ARG A 290 -11.81 0.73 -20.53
C ARG A 290 -11.74 0.75 -19.01
N ILE A 291 -10.61 1.23 -18.49
CA ILE A 291 -10.39 1.34 -17.04
C ILE A 291 -11.42 2.34 -16.47
N LYS A 292 -12.19 1.87 -15.47
CA LYS A 292 -13.09 2.74 -14.70
C LYS A 292 -12.32 3.55 -13.68
N ASP A 293 -12.84 4.71 -13.33
CA ASP A 293 -12.34 5.45 -12.19
C ASP A 293 -12.67 4.69 -10.91
N ALA A 294 -11.71 4.63 -10.00
CA ALA A 294 -11.91 4.08 -8.67
C ALA A 294 -12.40 5.19 -7.73
N HIS A 295 -12.96 4.79 -6.60
CA HIS A 295 -13.32 5.70 -5.51
C HIS A 295 -13.02 5.10 -4.15
N SER A 296 -12.33 5.86 -3.31
CA SER A 296 -12.16 5.60 -1.89
C SER A 296 -11.92 6.92 -1.15
N ILE A 297 -12.47 7.06 0.05
CA ILE A 297 -12.10 8.15 0.97
C ILE A 297 -10.61 8.11 1.33
N ALA A 298 -10.01 6.93 1.32
CA ALA A 298 -8.57 6.72 1.53
C ALA A 298 -7.84 6.83 0.19
N ALA A 299 -7.14 7.93 -0.06
CA ALA A 299 -6.44 8.19 -1.32
C ALA A 299 -5.42 7.09 -1.71
N GLY A 300 -4.82 6.41 -0.73
CA GLY A 300 -3.88 5.30 -0.97
C GLY A 300 -4.55 3.98 -1.38
N LEU A 301 -5.88 3.88 -1.28
CA LEU A 301 -6.67 2.74 -1.78
C LEU A 301 -7.43 3.07 -3.06
N ASP A 302 -7.43 4.33 -3.50
CA ASP A 302 -8.10 4.82 -4.71
C ASP A 302 -7.30 4.40 -5.96
N TYR A 303 -7.37 3.11 -6.28
CA TYR A 303 -6.64 2.49 -7.39
C TYR A 303 -7.49 1.40 -8.04
N PRO A 304 -7.66 1.40 -9.37
CA PRO A 304 -8.57 0.49 -10.06
C PRO A 304 -8.00 -0.90 -10.33
N GLY A 305 -6.90 -1.28 -9.71
CA GLY A 305 -6.24 -2.57 -9.90
C GLY A 305 -5.60 -3.10 -8.62
N ILE A 306 -5.02 -4.29 -8.70
CA ILE A 306 -4.37 -4.97 -7.58
C ILE A 306 -3.10 -5.69 -8.06
N GLY A 307 -2.23 -6.11 -7.16
CA GLY A 307 -1.06 -6.92 -7.50
C GLY A 307 -1.43 -8.29 -8.05
N PRO A 308 -0.71 -8.81 -9.07
CA PRO A 308 -1.06 -10.07 -9.74
C PRO A 308 -0.98 -11.30 -8.82
N GLU A 309 -0.12 -11.30 -7.82
CA GLU A 309 -0.04 -12.38 -6.84
C GLU A 309 -1.31 -12.44 -5.97
N HIS A 310 -1.94 -11.30 -5.68
CA HIS A 310 -3.23 -11.23 -5.01
C HIS A 310 -4.34 -11.82 -5.89
N SER A 311 -4.37 -11.49 -7.18
CA SER A 311 -5.31 -12.05 -8.14
C SER A 311 -5.23 -13.58 -8.19
N TYR A 312 -4.02 -14.11 -8.25
CA TYR A 312 -3.76 -15.54 -8.21
C TYR A 312 -4.31 -16.19 -6.94
N PHE A 313 -3.99 -15.63 -5.76
CA PHE A 313 -4.45 -16.20 -4.48
C PHE A 313 -5.95 -15.99 -4.20
N ALA A 314 -6.60 -15.05 -4.88
CA ALA A 314 -8.06 -14.92 -4.87
C ALA A 314 -8.71 -16.10 -5.62
N ASP A 315 -8.23 -16.43 -6.82
CA ASP A 315 -8.74 -17.54 -7.62
C ASP A 315 -8.47 -18.90 -6.94
N GLU A 316 -7.28 -19.06 -6.35
CA GLU A 316 -6.93 -20.24 -5.54
C GLU A 316 -7.68 -20.30 -4.20
N LYS A 317 -8.48 -19.28 -3.87
CA LYS A 317 -9.22 -19.16 -2.60
C LYS A 317 -8.32 -19.28 -1.37
N ARG A 318 -7.00 -18.99 -1.53
CA ARG A 318 -6.04 -18.99 -0.42
C ARG A 318 -6.14 -17.71 0.41
N ILE A 319 -6.50 -16.60 -0.23
CA ILE A 319 -6.81 -15.31 0.40
C ILE A 319 -8.28 -15.00 0.10
N ILE A 320 -9.03 -14.66 1.14
CA ILE A 320 -10.43 -14.26 1.04
C ILE A 320 -10.47 -12.75 0.87
N PHE A 321 -11.06 -12.30 -0.22
CA PHE A 321 -11.26 -10.87 -0.49
C PHE A 321 -12.70 -10.49 -0.16
N ASP A 322 -12.85 -9.37 0.52
CA ASP A 322 -14.14 -8.73 0.81
C ASP A 322 -13.91 -7.22 0.90
N SER A 323 -14.94 -6.44 0.96
CA SER A 323 -14.86 -4.98 0.99
C SER A 323 -15.59 -4.38 2.18
N VAL A 324 -15.24 -3.17 2.55
CA VAL A 324 -15.98 -2.32 3.49
C VAL A 324 -16.19 -0.94 2.89
N THR A 325 -17.30 -0.31 3.22
CA THR A 325 -17.64 1.03 2.74
C THR A 325 -16.79 2.11 3.42
N ASP A 326 -16.80 3.32 2.84
CA ASP A 326 -16.17 4.49 3.43
C ASP A 326 -16.74 4.82 4.81
N GLU A 327 -18.06 4.66 5.00
CA GLU A 327 -18.71 4.86 6.29
C GLU A 327 -18.24 3.86 7.35
N GLU A 328 -18.17 2.57 7.01
CA GLU A 328 -17.64 1.52 7.89
C GLU A 328 -16.17 1.80 8.24
N ALA A 329 -15.37 2.23 7.27
CA ALA A 329 -13.96 2.57 7.46
C ALA A 329 -13.78 3.78 8.40
N VAL A 330 -14.53 4.86 8.20
CA VAL A 330 -14.48 6.06 9.07
C VAL A 330 -14.95 5.75 10.49
N LYS A 331 -16.00 4.96 10.66
CA LYS A 331 -16.44 4.49 11.96
C LYS A 331 -15.34 3.69 12.67
N ALA A 332 -14.72 2.78 11.97
CA ALA A 332 -13.61 1.97 12.49
C ALA A 332 -12.39 2.81 12.87
N PHE A 333 -12.06 3.83 12.06
CA PHE A 333 -11.04 4.83 12.35
C PHE A 333 -11.31 5.51 13.72
N GLN A 334 -12.51 6.05 13.89
CA GLN A 334 -12.90 6.73 15.14
C GLN A 334 -12.88 5.79 16.35
N GLU A 335 -13.33 4.56 16.18
CA GLU A 335 -13.35 3.57 17.25
C GLU A 335 -11.94 3.18 17.69
N LEU A 336 -10.99 3.00 16.76
CA LEU A 336 -9.59 2.72 17.09
C LEU A 336 -8.95 3.87 17.86
N CYS A 337 -9.23 5.11 17.45
CA CYS A 337 -8.80 6.30 18.20
C CYS A 337 -9.29 6.30 19.65
N LYS A 338 -10.58 6.02 19.88
CA LYS A 338 -11.21 6.03 21.20
C LYS A 338 -10.83 4.83 22.07
N LEU A 339 -10.65 3.67 21.46
CA LEU A 339 -10.40 2.43 22.19
C LEU A 339 -8.92 2.24 22.52
N GLU A 340 -8.03 2.49 21.58
CA GLU A 340 -6.60 2.18 21.75
C GLU A 340 -5.70 3.43 21.73
N GLY A 341 -6.28 4.64 21.57
CA GLY A 341 -5.49 5.87 21.48
C GLY A 341 -4.60 5.93 20.23
N ILE A 342 -4.95 5.20 19.18
CA ILE A 342 -4.19 5.11 17.95
C ILE A 342 -4.98 5.78 16.83
N ILE A 343 -4.39 6.78 16.18
CA ILE A 343 -4.94 7.42 14.98
C ILE A 343 -4.38 6.69 13.75
N PRO A 344 -5.12 5.74 13.15
CA PRO A 344 -4.63 4.98 12.00
C PRO A 344 -4.69 5.83 10.74
N ALA A 345 -3.94 5.47 9.69
CA ALA A 345 -4.24 5.98 8.35
C ALA A 345 -5.63 5.51 7.91
N LEU A 346 -6.34 6.32 7.11
CA LEU A 346 -7.62 5.93 6.51
C LEU A 346 -7.49 4.62 5.73
N GLU A 347 -6.36 4.41 5.08
CA GLU A 347 -6.05 3.17 4.37
C GLU A 347 -6.06 1.93 5.26
N SER A 348 -5.70 2.07 6.54
CA SER A 348 -5.65 0.94 7.50
C SER A 348 -7.02 0.59 8.09
N SER A 349 -7.96 1.53 8.02
CA SER A 349 -9.26 1.44 8.69
C SER A 349 -10.16 0.31 8.16
N PRO A 350 -10.18 -0.02 6.85
CA PRO A 350 -10.93 -1.15 6.33
C PRO A 350 -10.58 -2.49 6.99
N ALA A 351 -9.30 -2.74 7.25
CA ALA A 351 -8.86 -3.97 7.91
C ALA A 351 -9.42 -4.09 9.35
N ARG A 352 -9.52 -2.96 10.06
CA ARG A 352 -10.17 -2.91 11.39
C ARG A 352 -11.69 -3.02 11.27
N ALA A 353 -12.32 -2.34 10.31
CA ALA A 353 -13.76 -2.39 10.11
C ALA A 353 -14.25 -3.82 9.86
N TYR A 354 -13.45 -4.62 9.17
CA TYR A 354 -13.78 -6.00 8.84
C TYR A 354 -13.99 -6.91 10.05
N LEU A 355 -13.45 -6.56 11.23
CA LEU A 355 -13.72 -7.31 12.48
C LEU A 355 -15.21 -7.40 12.80
N GLU A 356 -16.01 -6.40 12.45
CA GLU A 356 -17.47 -6.44 12.68
C GLU A 356 -18.14 -7.51 11.80
N LYS A 357 -17.69 -7.65 10.54
CA LYS A 357 -18.26 -8.64 9.62
C LYS A 357 -17.97 -10.08 10.05
N ILE A 358 -16.81 -10.32 10.67
CA ILE A 358 -16.40 -11.67 11.11
C ILE A 358 -16.47 -11.84 12.64
N LYS A 359 -17.20 -11.00 13.35
CA LYS A 359 -17.30 -10.95 14.82
C LYS A 359 -17.58 -12.28 15.49
N GLN A 360 -18.42 -13.10 14.88
CA GLN A 360 -18.75 -14.43 15.44
C GLN A 360 -17.61 -15.43 15.20
N GLU A 361 -16.94 -15.30 14.08
CA GLU A 361 -15.86 -16.21 13.68
C GLU A 361 -14.59 -16.04 14.51
N ILE A 362 -14.26 -14.81 14.93
CA ILE A 362 -13.01 -14.49 15.64
C ILE A 362 -13.04 -14.81 17.13
N LYS A 363 -14.19 -15.15 17.71
CA LYS A 363 -14.30 -15.45 19.16
C LYS A 363 -13.32 -16.54 19.58
N GLY A 364 -12.51 -16.24 20.61
CA GLY A 364 -11.50 -17.15 21.15
C GLY A 364 -10.27 -17.35 20.25
N LYS A 365 -10.15 -16.62 19.13
CA LYS A 365 -9.05 -16.75 18.17
C LYS A 365 -8.00 -15.65 18.34
N THR A 366 -6.81 -15.93 17.81
CA THR A 366 -5.72 -14.98 17.70
C THR A 366 -5.76 -14.33 16.30
N VAL A 367 -5.97 -13.03 16.27
CA VAL A 367 -6.11 -12.22 15.04
C VAL A 367 -4.97 -11.21 14.95
N VAL A 368 -4.31 -11.12 13.80
CA VAL A 368 -3.32 -10.08 13.53
C VAL A 368 -3.83 -9.17 12.42
N ILE A 369 -3.87 -7.88 12.71
CA ILE A 369 -4.24 -6.82 11.76
C ILE A 369 -2.98 -6.01 11.41
N ASN A 370 -2.72 -5.79 10.12
CA ASN A 370 -1.65 -4.89 9.70
C ASN A 370 -2.11 -3.43 9.76
N LEU A 371 -1.58 -2.66 10.69
CA LEU A 371 -1.81 -1.22 10.78
C LEU A 371 -0.77 -0.52 9.90
N SER A 372 -1.11 -0.36 8.62
CA SER A 372 -0.17 -0.06 7.53
C SER A 372 0.42 1.34 7.54
N GLY A 373 -0.23 2.30 8.23
CA GLY A 373 0.23 3.68 8.34
C GLY A 373 -0.51 4.49 9.39
N ARG A 374 0.02 5.68 9.73
CA ARG A 374 -0.57 6.62 10.68
C ARG A 374 -1.43 7.68 10.01
N GLY A 375 -2.40 8.21 10.75
CA GLY A 375 -3.47 9.06 10.24
C GLY A 375 -3.22 10.57 10.28
N ASP A 376 -2.03 11.05 10.69
CA ASP A 376 -1.76 12.49 10.75
C ASP A 376 -2.07 13.23 9.44
N LYS A 377 -1.82 12.57 8.32
CA LYS A 377 -2.10 13.08 6.98
C LYS A 377 -3.60 13.20 6.65
N ASP A 378 -4.45 12.46 7.37
CA ASP A 378 -5.87 12.30 7.06
C ASP A 378 -6.77 13.21 7.90
N MET A 379 -6.20 14.01 8.83
CA MET A 379 -6.96 14.84 9.77
C MET A 379 -7.91 15.82 9.05
N HIS A 380 -7.47 16.41 7.96
CA HIS A 380 -8.32 17.31 7.16
C HIS A 380 -9.51 16.55 6.55
N THR A 381 -9.25 15.46 5.84
CA THR A 381 -10.29 14.62 5.21
C THR A 381 -11.31 14.11 6.22
N ILE A 382 -10.85 13.64 7.38
CA ILE A 382 -11.73 13.18 8.46
C ILE A 382 -12.54 14.33 9.03
N SER A 383 -11.95 15.52 9.24
CA SER A 383 -12.66 16.69 9.75
C SER A 383 -13.77 17.13 8.82
N GLU A 384 -13.51 17.19 7.52
CA GLU A 384 -14.51 17.52 6.51
C GLU A 384 -15.64 16.49 6.45
N TYR A 385 -15.29 15.19 6.43
CA TYR A 385 -16.28 14.11 6.41
C TYR A 385 -17.22 14.16 7.62
N LEU A 386 -16.68 14.33 8.82
CA LEU A 386 -17.47 14.39 10.06
C LEU A 386 -18.32 15.66 10.14
N SER A 387 -17.83 16.78 9.61
CA SER A 387 -18.58 18.05 9.55
C SER A 387 -19.76 17.93 8.57
N ALA A 388 -19.55 17.30 7.42
CA ALA A 388 -20.61 17.06 6.45
C ALA A 388 -21.70 16.10 6.97
N ALA A 389 -21.30 15.11 7.78
CA ALA A 389 -22.24 14.15 8.40
C ALA A 389 -23.04 14.76 9.58
N GLN A 390 -22.65 15.96 10.10
CA GLN A 390 -23.33 16.66 11.20
C GLN A 390 -23.62 18.13 10.83
N PRO A 391 -24.53 18.43 9.90
CA PRO A 391 -24.76 19.80 9.42
C PRO A 391 -25.28 20.79 10.47
N GLY A 392 -25.37 20.43 11.76
CA GLY A 392 -25.93 21.26 12.84
C GLY A 392 -24.98 21.66 13.99
N LYS A 393 -23.70 21.24 14.00
CA LYS A 393 -22.82 21.43 15.18
C LYS A 393 -21.63 22.37 15.03
N VAL A 394 -21.45 23.07 13.92
CA VAL A 394 -20.35 24.03 13.76
C VAL A 394 -20.89 25.46 13.73
N LYS A 395 -21.35 25.97 14.86
CA LYS A 395 -21.38 27.41 15.19
C LYS A 395 -21.41 27.61 16.72
N SER A 396 -20.29 27.37 17.37
CA SER A 396 -20.02 27.96 18.70
C SER A 396 -18.52 27.89 18.97
N GLY A 397 -17.79 28.93 18.59
CA GLY A 397 -16.40 29.07 19.01
C GLY A 397 -15.53 29.97 18.14
N ALA A 398 -16.06 31.08 17.66
CA ALA A 398 -15.21 32.14 17.09
C ALA A 398 -15.95 33.52 17.13
N GLU A 399 -16.42 33.90 18.32
CA GLU A 399 -16.73 35.30 18.63
C GLU A 399 -16.51 35.51 20.13
N ALA A 400 -15.29 35.82 20.50
CA ALA A 400 -14.99 36.49 21.77
C ALA A 400 -13.65 37.21 21.63
N GLY A 401 -13.72 38.51 21.47
CA GLY A 401 -12.75 39.40 22.03
C GLY A 401 -11.77 40.09 21.11
N HIS A 402 -12.21 41.15 20.48
CA HIS A 402 -11.38 42.36 20.41
C HIS A 402 -12.28 43.56 20.76
N ASN A 403 -12.16 44.01 21.96
CA ASN A 403 -12.29 45.41 22.40
C ASN A 403 -10.99 45.81 23.09
#